data_e7d7f75eee2d2096b5094ad01fe39779
#
_entry.id   e7d7f75eee2d2096b5094ad01fe39779
#
_cell.length_a   1.000
_cell.length_b   1.000
_cell.length_c   1.000
_cell.angle_alpha   90.00
_cell.angle_beta   90.00
_cell.angle_gamma   90.00
#
_symmetry.space_group_name_H-M   'P 1'
#
loop_
_entity.id
_entity.type
_entity.pdbx_description
1 polymer ?
#
loop_
_entity_poly.entity_id
_entity_poly.type
_entity_poly.pdbx_seq_one_letter_code
_entity_poly.pdbx_strand_id
1 'polypeptide(L)'
;MAFNWLEDSLSARAQQGLLRQRHCQQYEKDSIICINNEHYLNFSSNDYLGMRQHEGVLQSWVEGLAQFGGGSGASPLVTGHTQAHLALEAYIADGLNREAALLFNSGFAANQALCMALFPHLSPSPKAVINGHIVADKLMHASFLEGAQCVSERAKLRRFKHNDLSHLESVLSTVCHKPGPIESKNEGADSAAGANILSTQQDILIASEGVFSMDGDVAPCKDMAEIAAKYNAWFMLDDAHGMGVLGDNGFGTVEALNLSQQQVPVVMGTFGKAVGTAGAFIAGSQTLIDY
;
A
#
# COMPACT_ATOMS: atom_id res chain seq x y z
N MET A 1 20.13 18.57 -27.59
CA MET A 1 20.37 18.33 -26.15
C MET A 1 19.58 17.11 -25.70
N ALA A 2 20.02 16.40 -24.66
CA ALA A 2 19.25 15.28 -24.14
C ALA A 2 17.89 15.81 -23.60
N PHE A 3 16.86 14.97 -23.68
CA PHE A 3 15.51 15.26 -23.18
C PHE A 3 14.79 16.47 -23.81
N ASN A 4 15.06 16.82 -25.05
CA ASN A 4 14.37 17.91 -25.77
C ASN A 4 12.84 17.76 -25.81
N TRP A 5 12.34 16.53 -25.72
CA TRP A 5 10.92 16.21 -25.72
C TRP A 5 10.13 16.80 -24.52
N LEU A 6 10.83 17.28 -23.46
CA LEU A 6 10.18 17.84 -22.28
C LEU A 6 9.36 19.10 -22.59
N GLU A 7 9.93 20.02 -23.39
CA GLU A 7 9.25 21.26 -23.78
C GLU A 7 8.01 20.99 -24.63
N ASP A 8 8.14 20.10 -25.60
CA ASP A 8 7.03 19.69 -26.46
C ASP A 8 5.92 19.01 -25.63
N SER A 9 6.31 18.14 -24.68
CA SER A 9 5.37 17.46 -23.78
C SER A 9 4.64 18.44 -22.85
N LEU A 10 5.33 19.45 -22.30
CA LEU A 10 4.71 20.49 -21.47
C LEU A 10 3.73 21.33 -22.29
N SER A 11 4.13 21.73 -23.50
CA SER A 11 3.28 22.49 -24.41
C SER A 11 2.01 21.72 -24.80
N ALA A 12 2.14 20.43 -25.11
CA ALA A 12 1.01 19.56 -25.41
C ALA A 12 0.05 19.43 -24.21
N ARG A 13 0.57 19.27 -22.99
CA ARG A 13 -0.24 19.23 -21.77
C ARG A 13 -0.97 20.56 -21.54
N ALA A 14 -0.31 21.69 -21.77
CA ALA A 14 -0.93 23.01 -21.64
C ALA A 14 -2.10 23.19 -22.62
N GLN A 15 -1.92 22.79 -23.89
CA GLN A 15 -2.96 22.86 -24.91
C GLN A 15 -4.17 21.97 -24.60
N GLN A 16 -3.94 20.84 -23.91
CA GLN A 16 -4.99 19.91 -23.50
C GLN A 16 -5.65 20.30 -22.16
N GLY A 17 -5.23 21.38 -21.50
CA GLY A 17 -5.68 21.76 -20.17
C GLY A 17 -5.22 20.82 -19.06
N LEU A 18 -4.22 20.00 -19.33
CA LEU A 18 -3.67 18.99 -18.40
C LEU A 18 -2.42 19.45 -17.64
N LEU A 19 -1.95 20.67 -17.90
CA LEU A 19 -0.80 21.23 -17.20
C LEU A 19 -1.19 21.57 -15.76
N ARG A 20 -0.58 20.87 -14.82
CA ARG A 20 -0.77 21.11 -13.39
C ARG A 20 0.22 22.16 -12.89
N GLN A 21 -0.26 23.12 -12.12
CA GLN A 21 0.55 24.13 -11.46
C GLN A 21 0.44 23.96 -9.95
N ARG A 22 1.55 24.22 -9.24
CA ARG A 22 1.56 24.26 -7.79
C ARG A 22 1.18 25.69 -7.34
N HIS A 23 0.15 25.77 -6.51
CA HIS A 23 -0.23 27.03 -5.87
C HIS A 23 0.43 27.10 -4.50
N CYS A 24 1.02 28.25 -4.18
CA CYS A 24 1.63 28.49 -2.88
C CYS A 24 0.55 28.95 -1.90
N GLN A 25 0.28 28.12 -0.91
CA GLN A 25 -0.56 28.47 0.23
C GLN A 25 0.27 29.36 1.17
N GLN A 26 -0.21 30.56 1.47
CA GLN A 26 0.45 31.52 2.34
C GLN A 26 0.18 31.22 3.82
N TYR A 27 -1.07 30.90 4.14
CA TYR A 27 -1.47 30.38 5.46
C TYR A 27 -2.80 29.60 5.35
N GLU A 28 -3.10 28.85 6.40
CA GLU A 28 -4.37 28.18 6.59
C GLU A 28 -4.81 28.37 8.04
N LYS A 29 -6.09 28.67 8.22
CA LYS A 29 -6.74 28.77 9.52
C LYS A 29 -8.22 28.41 9.38
N ASP A 30 -8.73 27.57 10.27
CA ASP A 30 -10.16 27.23 10.35
C ASP A 30 -10.76 26.82 8.99
N SER A 31 -10.08 25.96 8.25
CA SER A 31 -10.45 25.52 6.90
C SER A 31 -10.44 26.60 5.80
N ILE A 32 -9.89 27.78 6.10
CA ILE A 32 -9.68 28.85 5.13
C ILE A 32 -8.20 28.87 4.74
N ILE A 33 -7.92 28.81 3.44
CA ILE A 33 -6.58 28.96 2.89
C ILE A 33 -6.44 30.31 2.20
N CYS A 34 -5.24 30.87 2.23
CA CYS A 34 -4.88 32.06 1.48
C CYS A 34 -3.91 31.68 0.35
N ILE A 35 -4.31 31.96 -0.90
CA ILE A 35 -3.52 31.76 -2.11
C ILE A 35 -3.56 33.06 -2.92
N ASN A 36 -2.39 33.62 -3.25
CA ASN A 36 -2.27 34.89 -4.00
C ASN A 36 -3.05 36.06 -3.35
N ASN A 37 -3.07 36.11 -2.01
CA ASN A 37 -3.80 37.10 -1.20
C ASN A 37 -5.35 36.99 -1.30
N GLU A 38 -5.87 35.90 -1.86
CA GLU A 38 -7.29 35.59 -1.88
C GLU A 38 -7.61 34.45 -0.92
N HIS A 39 -8.81 34.49 -0.31
CA HIS A 39 -9.24 33.50 0.68
C HIS A 39 -10.22 32.50 0.07
N TYR A 40 -10.00 31.22 0.36
CA TYR A 40 -10.83 30.14 -0.13
C TYR A 40 -11.17 29.17 1.01
N LEU A 41 -12.38 28.60 0.99
CA LEU A 41 -12.70 27.42 1.79
C LEU A 41 -11.95 26.22 1.23
N ASN A 42 -11.19 25.54 2.09
CA ASN A 42 -10.37 24.42 1.68
C ASN A 42 -11.13 23.09 1.76
N PHE A 43 -11.63 22.62 0.63
CA PHE A 43 -12.20 21.28 0.46
C PHE A 43 -11.22 20.25 -0.11
N SER A 44 -9.95 20.63 -0.28
CA SER A 44 -8.92 19.77 -0.90
C SER A 44 -7.94 19.20 0.11
N SER A 45 -8.12 19.46 1.40
CA SER A 45 -7.25 18.93 2.46
C SER A 45 -7.54 17.46 2.73
N ASN A 46 -6.48 16.67 2.93
CA ASN A 46 -6.58 15.31 3.46
C ASN A 46 -6.41 15.26 4.99
N ASP A 47 -6.20 16.38 5.65
CA ASP A 47 -6.16 16.51 7.12
C ASP A 47 -7.60 16.48 7.68
N TYR A 48 -8.24 15.32 7.55
CA TYR A 48 -9.68 15.15 7.78
C TYR A 48 -10.16 15.56 9.17
N LEU A 49 -9.29 15.42 10.18
CA LEU A 49 -9.59 15.69 11.59
C LEU A 49 -8.90 16.97 12.11
N GLY A 50 -8.15 17.68 11.27
CA GLY A 50 -7.38 18.87 11.66
C GLY A 50 -6.20 18.56 12.58
N MET A 51 -5.74 17.32 12.63
CA MET A 51 -4.67 16.87 13.54
C MET A 51 -3.32 17.56 13.26
N ARG A 52 -3.09 18.02 12.04
CA ARG A 52 -1.87 18.74 11.66
C ARG A 52 -1.59 19.98 12.54
N GLN A 53 -2.64 20.62 13.02
CA GLN A 53 -2.55 21.81 13.88
C GLN A 53 -3.01 21.54 15.32
N HIS A 54 -3.29 20.29 15.67
CA HIS A 54 -3.71 19.93 17.01
C HIS A 54 -2.58 20.15 18.03
N GLU A 55 -2.85 20.88 19.10
CA GLU A 55 -1.86 21.29 20.10
C GLU A 55 -1.08 20.10 20.68
N GLY A 56 -1.76 19.02 21.03
CA GLY A 56 -1.12 17.80 21.57
C GLY A 56 -0.17 17.13 20.58
N VAL A 57 -0.49 17.13 19.26
CA VAL A 57 0.39 16.61 18.22
C VAL A 57 1.62 17.48 18.10
N LEU A 58 1.47 18.80 18.05
CA LEU A 58 2.58 19.75 17.96
C LEU A 58 3.48 19.68 19.19
N GLN A 59 2.91 19.58 20.39
CA GLN A 59 3.67 19.44 21.63
C GLN A 59 4.48 18.14 21.63
N SER A 60 3.88 17.01 21.25
CA SER A 60 4.59 15.71 21.14
C SER A 60 5.75 15.77 20.14
N TRP A 61 5.62 16.54 19.06
CA TRP A 61 6.71 16.77 18.11
C TRP A 61 7.88 17.53 18.77
N VAL A 62 7.60 18.60 19.51
CA VAL A 62 8.64 19.39 20.20
C VAL A 62 9.38 18.49 21.20
N GLU A 63 8.67 17.70 21.98
CA GLU A 63 9.28 16.76 22.93
C GLU A 63 10.09 15.67 22.23
N GLY A 64 9.56 15.10 21.17
CA GLY A 64 10.26 14.10 20.35
C GLY A 64 11.53 14.66 19.69
N LEU A 65 11.49 15.88 19.17
CA LEU A 65 12.67 16.56 18.64
C LEU A 65 13.75 16.79 19.71
N ALA A 66 13.36 17.16 20.93
CA ALA A 66 14.30 17.33 22.03
C ALA A 66 14.94 16.03 22.47
N GLN A 67 14.20 14.91 22.41
CA GLN A 67 14.69 13.60 22.86
C GLN A 67 15.47 12.83 21.78
N PHE A 68 15.00 12.84 20.53
CA PHE A 68 15.51 11.99 19.45
C PHE A 68 16.25 12.76 18.35
N GLY A 69 16.19 14.10 18.36
CA GLY A 69 16.68 14.93 17.27
C GLY A 69 15.75 15.03 16.07
N GLY A 70 16.18 15.71 15.03
CA GLY A 70 15.39 16.00 13.82
C GLY A 70 15.35 14.85 12.79
N GLY A 71 15.95 13.71 13.09
CA GLY A 71 15.98 12.54 12.19
C GLY A 71 16.72 11.36 12.79
N SER A 72 16.61 10.20 12.16
CA SER A 72 17.17 8.94 12.69
C SER A 72 18.70 8.82 12.61
N GLY A 73 19.37 9.68 11.83
CA GLY A 73 20.83 9.72 11.72
C GLY A 73 21.48 8.56 10.95
N ALA A 74 20.73 7.48 10.71
CA ALA A 74 21.22 6.29 10.00
C ALA A 74 20.07 5.47 9.40
N SER A 75 20.42 4.45 8.62
CA SER A 75 19.46 3.42 8.19
C SER A 75 18.90 2.65 9.39
N PRO A 76 17.61 2.25 9.38
CA PRO A 76 17.00 1.45 10.45
C PRO A 76 17.76 0.15 10.75
N LEU A 77 18.32 -0.51 9.73
CA LEU A 77 19.09 -1.76 9.90
C LEU A 77 20.49 -1.56 10.50
N VAL A 78 20.91 -0.31 10.73
CA VAL A 78 22.20 0.00 11.37
C VAL A 78 21.98 0.56 12.77
N THR A 79 21.68 1.87 12.89
CA THR A 79 21.44 2.55 14.17
C THR A 79 20.27 3.54 14.11
N GLY A 80 19.54 3.57 13.00
CA GLY A 80 18.46 4.54 12.76
C GLY A 80 17.08 4.12 13.25
N HIS A 81 16.93 2.92 13.85
CA HIS A 81 15.69 2.47 14.47
C HIS A 81 15.69 2.82 15.96
N THR A 82 14.89 3.80 16.36
CA THR A 82 14.83 4.34 17.72
C THR A 82 13.65 3.79 18.51
N GLN A 83 13.61 4.07 19.83
CA GLN A 83 12.47 3.72 20.68
C GLN A 83 11.15 4.34 20.17
N ALA A 84 11.20 5.51 19.54
CA ALA A 84 10.00 6.12 18.96
C ALA A 84 9.43 5.29 17.79
N HIS A 85 10.31 4.76 16.92
CA HIS A 85 9.89 3.86 15.84
C HIS A 85 9.26 2.59 16.41
N LEU A 86 9.97 1.92 17.33
CA LEU A 86 9.50 0.68 17.96
C LEU A 86 8.15 0.86 18.66
N ALA A 87 7.97 1.96 19.41
CA ALA A 87 6.73 2.24 20.11
C ALA A 87 5.56 2.49 19.15
N LEU A 88 5.80 3.20 18.04
CA LEU A 88 4.77 3.45 17.03
C LEU A 88 4.40 2.18 16.27
N GLU A 89 5.37 1.36 15.89
CA GLU A 89 5.14 0.06 15.23
C GLU A 89 4.30 -0.86 16.13
N ALA A 90 4.65 -0.96 17.42
CA ALA A 90 3.90 -1.74 18.39
C ALA A 90 2.46 -1.22 18.58
N TYR A 91 2.29 0.11 18.67
CA TYR A 91 0.98 0.73 18.81
C TYR A 91 0.07 0.47 17.60
N ILE A 92 0.61 0.56 16.39
CA ILE A 92 -0.14 0.29 15.16
C ILE A 92 -0.48 -1.20 15.05
N ALA A 93 0.45 -2.08 15.35
CA ALA A 93 0.21 -3.53 15.33
C ALA A 93 -0.91 -3.93 16.31
N ASP A 94 -0.84 -3.44 17.54
CA ASP A 94 -1.83 -3.71 18.59
C ASP A 94 -3.22 -3.18 18.18
N GLY A 95 -3.31 -1.92 17.79
CA GLY A 95 -4.57 -1.28 17.41
C GLY A 95 -5.24 -1.91 16.19
N LEU A 96 -4.46 -2.42 15.23
CA LEU A 96 -4.97 -3.15 14.06
C LEU A 96 -5.19 -4.64 14.33
N ASN A 97 -4.85 -5.13 15.54
CA ASN A 97 -4.85 -6.55 15.87
C ASN A 97 -4.02 -7.38 14.85
N ARG A 98 -2.78 -6.95 14.64
CA ARG A 98 -1.78 -7.59 13.78
C ARG A 98 -0.55 -7.98 14.61
N GLU A 99 0.21 -8.97 14.14
CA GLU A 99 1.40 -9.42 14.86
C GLU A 99 2.51 -8.38 14.88
N ALA A 100 2.68 -7.62 13.77
CA ALA A 100 3.72 -6.62 13.65
C ALA A 100 3.34 -5.52 12.65
N ALA A 101 4.08 -4.41 12.70
CA ALA A 101 4.02 -3.33 11.72
C ALA A 101 5.43 -2.82 11.40
N LEU A 102 5.61 -2.25 10.22
CA LEU A 102 6.84 -1.63 9.74
C LEU A 102 6.55 -0.23 9.22
N LEU A 103 7.35 0.74 9.63
CA LEU A 103 7.21 2.14 9.23
C LEU A 103 7.92 2.45 7.91
N PHE A 104 7.30 3.35 7.14
CA PHE A 104 7.81 3.89 5.88
C PHE A 104 7.71 5.41 5.87
N ASN A 105 8.54 6.05 5.06
CA ASN A 105 8.49 7.51 4.90
C ASN A 105 7.28 8.01 4.09
N SER A 106 6.59 7.14 3.36
CA SER A 106 5.39 7.47 2.59
C SER A 106 4.60 6.21 2.21
N GLY A 107 3.30 6.36 1.94
CA GLY A 107 2.48 5.28 1.39
C GLY A 107 2.96 4.79 0.02
N PHE A 108 3.58 5.67 -0.77
CA PHE A 108 4.21 5.28 -2.03
C PHE A 108 5.32 4.25 -1.81
N ALA A 109 6.24 4.54 -0.88
CA ALA A 109 7.34 3.63 -0.55
C ALA A 109 6.81 2.31 0.06
N ALA A 110 5.80 2.38 0.91
CA ALA A 110 5.17 1.22 1.51
C ALA A 110 4.57 0.28 0.45
N ASN A 111 3.74 0.81 -0.45
CA ASN A 111 3.12 0.03 -1.53
C ASN A 111 4.15 -0.57 -2.49
N GLN A 112 5.19 0.18 -2.85
CA GLN A 112 6.25 -0.31 -3.72
C GLN A 112 7.06 -1.41 -3.04
N ALA A 113 7.47 -1.22 -1.78
CA ALA A 113 8.21 -2.19 -1.01
C ALA A 113 7.43 -3.49 -0.82
N LEU A 114 6.12 -3.41 -0.53
CA LEU A 114 5.24 -4.57 -0.40
C LEU A 114 5.23 -5.41 -1.69
N CYS A 115 5.02 -4.78 -2.84
CA CYS A 115 5.03 -5.50 -4.11
C CYS A 115 6.38 -6.18 -4.36
N MET A 116 7.49 -5.49 -4.08
CA MET A 116 8.84 -6.02 -4.27
C MET A 116 9.17 -7.15 -3.30
N ALA A 117 8.68 -7.10 -2.07
CA ALA A 117 8.87 -8.15 -1.08
C ALA A 117 8.07 -9.41 -1.44
N LEU A 118 6.80 -9.27 -1.80
CA LEU A 118 5.94 -10.42 -2.13
C LEU A 118 6.31 -11.09 -3.45
N PHE A 119 6.93 -10.36 -4.39
CA PHE A 119 7.34 -10.87 -5.69
C PHE A 119 8.83 -10.56 -5.97
N PRO A 120 9.74 -11.19 -5.22
CA PRO A 120 11.16 -10.84 -5.24
C PRO A 120 11.86 -11.23 -6.55
N HIS A 121 12.89 -10.45 -6.93
CA HIS A 121 13.73 -10.73 -8.10
C HIS A 121 14.69 -11.90 -7.91
N LEU A 122 14.94 -12.32 -6.69
CA LEU A 122 15.86 -13.39 -6.35
C LEU A 122 15.23 -14.75 -6.60
N SER A 123 15.16 -15.15 -7.86
CA SER A 123 14.99 -16.56 -8.18
C SER A 123 16.38 -17.18 -8.37
N PRO A 124 16.66 -18.34 -7.75
CA PRO A 124 17.92 -19.05 -8.00
C PRO A 124 18.04 -19.58 -9.43
N SER A 125 17.04 -19.39 -10.27
CA SER A 125 17.03 -19.82 -11.68
C SER A 125 16.88 -18.64 -12.63
N PRO A 126 17.75 -18.53 -13.65
CA PRO A 126 17.60 -17.52 -14.72
C PRO A 126 16.35 -17.73 -15.60
N LYS A 127 15.64 -18.84 -15.44
CA LYS A 127 14.36 -19.14 -16.09
C LYS A 127 13.20 -18.96 -15.12
N ALA A 128 13.13 -17.83 -14.42
CA ALA A 128 12.03 -17.53 -13.52
C ALA A 128 10.72 -17.49 -14.31
N VAL A 129 9.89 -18.49 -14.13
CA VAL A 129 8.50 -18.47 -14.57
C VAL A 129 7.77 -17.44 -13.71
N ILE A 130 6.96 -16.57 -14.34
CA ILE A 130 6.07 -15.66 -13.62
C ILE A 130 5.08 -16.53 -12.88
N ASN A 131 5.20 -16.60 -11.56
CA ASN A 131 4.36 -17.44 -10.70
C ASN A 131 3.32 -16.63 -9.93
N GLY A 132 3.39 -15.29 -9.98
CA GLY A 132 2.55 -14.42 -9.18
C GLY A 132 1.45 -13.73 -9.99
N HIS A 133 0.35 -13.41 -9.32
CA HIS A 133 -0.72 -12.57 -9.84
C HIS A 133 -1.10 -11.50 -8.84
N ILE A 134 -1.21 -10.26 -9.33
CA ILE A 134 -1.78 -9.14 -8.59
C ILE A 134 -3.12 -8.82 -9.24
N VAL A 135 -4.20 -8.90 -8.47
CA VAL A 135 -5.57 -8.62 -8.92
C VAL A 135 -6.07 -7.38 -8.18
N ALA A 136 -5.98 -6.22 -8.80
CA ALA A 136 -6.25 -4.93 -8.17
C ALA A 136 -7.56 -4.31 -8.66
N ASP A 137 -8.24 -3.59 -7.76
CA ASP A 137 -9.36 -2.74 -8.16
C ASP A 137 -8.94 -1.73 -9.23
N LYS A 138 -9.87 -1.39 -10.14
CA LYS A 138 -9.60 -0.44 -11.23
C LYS A 138 -9.24 0.95 -10.72
N LEU A 139 -9.71 1.35 -9.54
CA LEU A 139 -9.43 2.65 -8.94
C LEU A 139 -8.33 2.60 -7.86
N MET A 140 -7.65 1.46 -7.69
CA MET A 140 -6.51 1.34 -6.79
C MET A 140 -5.49 2.45 -7.02
N HIS A 141 -4.96 3.02 -5.95
CA HIS A 141 -4.05 4.15 -5.97
C HIS A 141 -2.81 3.93 -6.87
N ALA A 142 -2.37 4.99 -7.53
CA ALA A 142 -1.25 4.94 -8.46
C ALA A 142 0.04 4.39 -7.84
N SER A 143 0.32 4.67 -6.56
CA SER A 143 1.50 4.15 -5.85
C SER A 143 1.57 2.63 -5.82
N PHE A 144 0.43 1.96 -5.59
CA PHE A 144 0.35 0.50 -5.63
C PHE A 144 0.50 -0.02 -7.06
N LEU A 145 -0.17 0.61 -8.02
CA LEU A 145 -0.09 0.21 -9.43
C LEU A 145 1.33 0.32 -10.00
N GLU A 146 2.07 1.35 -9.60
CA GLU A 146 3.48 1.50 -9.97
C GLU A 146 4.36 0.46 -9.27
N GLY A 147 4.09 0.13 -8.00
CA GLY A 147 4.73 -0.98 -7.29
C GLY A 147 4.49 -2.31 -8.00
N ALA A 148 3.26 -2.59 -8.41
CA ALA A 148 2.91 -3.77 -9.19
C ALA A 148 3.62 -3.80 -10.57
N GLN A 149 3.82 -2.65 -11.21
CA GLN A 149 4.55 -2.54 -12.46
C GLN A 149 6.05 -2.86 -12.28
N CYS A 150 6.65 -2.48 -11.15
CA CYS A 150 8.05 -2.79 -10.86
C CYS A 150 8.33 -4.30 -10.79
N VAL A 151 7.31 -5.11 -10.53
CA VAL A 151 7.41 -6.58 -10.43
C VAL A 151 6.75 -7.31 -11.61
N SER A 152 6.47 -6.62 -12.71
CA SER A 152 5.73 -7.15 -13.88
C SER A 152 6.37 -8.38 -14.53
N GLU A 153 7.67 -8.59 -14.34
CA GLU A 153 8.38 -9.80 -14.77
C GLU A 153 8.10 -11.02 -13.87
N ARG A 154 7.58 -10.82 -12.67
CA ARG A 154 7.35 -11.84 -11.63
C ARG A 154 5.88 -12.04 -11.30
N ALA A 155 5.10 -10.97 -11.37
CA ALA A 155 3.68 -10.99 -11.09
C ALA A 155 2.89 -10.28 -12.19
N LYS A 156 1.82 -10.91 -12.64
CA LYS A 156 0.96 -10.36 -13.67
C LYS A 156 -0.13 -9.50 -13.04
N LEU A 157 -0.08 -8.18 -13.29
CA LEU A 157 -1.15 -7.29 -12.87
C LEU A 157 -2.39 -7.49 -13.73
N ARG A 158 -3.52 -7.72 -13.08
CA ARG A 158 -4.87 -7.73 -13.63
C ARG A 158 -5.73 -6.75 -12.86
N ARG A 159 -6.69 -6.16 -13.54
CA ARG A 159 -7.58 -5.18 -12.90
C ARG A 159 -9.03 -5.65 -13.01
N PHE A 160 -9.75 -5.65 -11.90
CA PHE A 160 -11.18 -5.86 -11.90
C PHE A 160 -11.94 -4.52 -11.89
N LYS A 161 -13.21 -4.56 -12.29
CA LYS A 161 -14.05 -3.37 -12.29
C LYS A 161 -14.28 -2.91 -10.84
N HIS A 162 -14.30 -1.60 -10.66
CA HIS A 162 -14.44 -0.97 -9.37
C HIS A 162 -15.59 -1.55 -8.55
N ASN A 163 -15.27 -2.05 -7.35
CA ASN A 163 -16.19 -2.69 -6.41
C ASN A 163 -17.07 -3.83 -6.96
N ASP A 164 -16.73 -4.39 -8.13
CA ASP A 164 -17.48 -5.48 -8.78
C ASP A 164 -16.94 -6.85 -8.37
N LEU A 165 -17.57 -7.45 -7.35
CA LEU A 165 -17.20 -8.76 -6.82
C LEU A 165 -17.34 -9.89 -7.85
N SER A 166 -18.38 -9.83 -8.71
CA SER A 166 -18.57 -10.83 -9.76
C SER A 166 -17.44 -10.78 -10.78
N HIS A 167 -16.98 -9.58 -11.14
CA HIS A 167 -15.84 -9.42 -12.02
C HIS A 167 -14.53 -9.82 -11.35
N LEU A 168 -14.35 -9.54 -10.05
CA LEU A 168 -13.22 -10.03 -9.26
C LEU A 168 -13.13 -11.57 -9.32
N GLU A 169 -14.23 -12.27 -9.03
CA GLU A 169 -14.27 -13.73 -9.12
C GLU A 169 -14.00 -14.25 -10.54
N SER A 170 -14.55 -13.58 -11.56
CA SER A 170 -14.28 -13.93 -12.95
C SER A 170 -12.80 -13.83 -13.29
N VAL A 171 -12.11 -12.78 -12.84
CA VAL A 171 -10.67 -12.61 -13.03
C VAL A 171 -9.90 -13.71 -12.30
N LEU A 172 -10.22 -13.98 -11.04
CA LEU A 172 -9.55 -15.01 -10.23
C LEU A 172 -9.74 -16.41 -10.83
N SER A 173 -10.92 -16.75 -11.32
CA SER A 173 -11.16 -18.03 -11.98
C SER A 173 -10.27 -18.24 -13.21
N THR A 174 -9.99 -17.18 -13.99
CA THR A 174 -9.08 -17.28 -15.14
C THR A 174 -7.62 -17.49 -14.73
N VAL A 175 -7.25 -17.03 -13.54
CA VAL A 175 -5.92 -17.21 -12.97
C VAL A 175 -5.73 -18.62 -12.44
N CYS A 176 -6.67 -19.12 -11.64
CA CYS A 176 -6.57 -20.41 -10.97
C CYS A 176 -6.74 -21.62 -11.90
N HIS A 177 -7.36 -21.46 -13.09
CA HIS A 177 -7.61 -22.57 -14.02
C HIS A 177 -6.52 -22.79 -15.08
N LYS A 178 -5.42 -22.07 -15.07
CA LYS A 178 -4.27 -22.34 -15.96
C LYS A 178 -3.28 -23.24 -15.21
N PRO A 179 -3.26 -24.58 -15.51
CA PRO A 179 -2.11 -25.38 -15.12
C PRO A 179 -0.87 -24.76 -15.79
N GLY A 180 0.16 -24.48 -15.00
CA GLY A 180 1.47 -24.16 -15.55
C GLY A 180 1.90 -25.26 -16.53
N PRO A 181 2.76 -25.02 -17.52
CA PRO A 181 3.22 -26.03 -18.44
C PRO A 181 3.81 -27.18 -17.63
N ILE A 182 3.12 -28.32 -17.62
CA ILE A 182 3.67 -29.58 -17.17
C ILE A 182 4.70 -29.98 -18.23
N GLU A 183 5.95 -29.63 -18.06
CA GLU A 183 7.01 -30.32 -18.79
C GLU A 183 7.17 -31.72 -18.22
N SER A 184 6.36 -32.64 -18.73
CA SER A 184 6.65 -34.06 -18.66
C SER A 184 7.79 -34.36 -19.63
N LYS A 185 9.00 -34.50 -19.12
CA LYS A 185 10.07 -35.29 -19.78
C LYS A 185 11.11 -35.68 -18.74
N ASN A 186 11.13 -36.88 -18.34
CA ASN A 186 12.02 -37.98 -18.63
C ASN A 186 12.00 -39.00 -17.49
N GLU A 187 11.63 -40.18 -17.89
CA GLU A 187 11.96 -41.42 -17.16
C GLU A 187 13.49 -41.59 -17.14
N GLY A 188 14.00 -41.91 -15.99
CA GLY A 188 15.31 -42.53 -15.86
C GLY A 188 16.30 -41.87 -14.89
N ALA A 189 16.56 -42.62 -13.86
CA ALA A 189 17.76 -42.64 -13.02
C ALA A 189 17.69 -42.00 -11.61
N ASP A 190 17.79 -42.92 -10.66
CA ASP A 190 18.12 -42.78 -9.26
C ASP A 190 19.10 -41.67 -8.92
N SER A 191 18.75 -40.85 -7.93
CA SER A 191 19.60 -40.62 -6.75
C SER A 191 18.95 -39.63 -5.78
N ALA A 192 18.96 -40.03 -4.51
CA ALA A 192 18.49 -39.23 -3.38
C ALA A 192 19.27 -37.94 -3.22
N ALA A 193 18.62 -36.80 -3.36
CA ALA A 193 18.95 -35.53 -2.71
C ALA A 193 17.75 -34.58 -2.89
N GLY A 194 17.22 -34.10 -1.80
CA GLY A 194 16.13 -33.16 -1.62
C GLY A 194 15.70 -32.34 -2.82
N ALA A 195 14.78 -32.84 -3.61
CA ALA A 195 14.05 -32.02 -4.59
C ALA A 195 13.14 -31.08 -3.81
N ASN A 196 13.51 -29.81 -3.74
CA ASN A 196 12.61 -28.74 -3.42
C ASN A 196 11.44 -28.82 -4.42
N ILE A 197 10.32 -29.35 -3.94
CA ILE A 197 9.03 -29.27 -4.65
C ILE A 197 8.67 -27.78 -4.62
N LEU A 198 9.10 -27.05 -5.65
CA LEU A 198 8.56 -25.73 -5.94
C LEU A 198 7.07 -25.95 -6.14
N SER A 199 6.26 -25.45 -5.20
CA SER A 199 4.82 -25.61 -5.24
C SER A 199 4.32 -25.08 -6.57
N THR A 200 3.52 -25.85 -7.28
CA THR A 200 2.82 -25.43 -8.50
C THR A 200 1.71 -24.42 -8.19
N GLN A 201 1.59 -24.01 -6.94
CA GLN A 201 0.62 -23.05 -6.46
C GLN A 201 1.08 -21.64 -6.82
N GLN A 202 0.23 -20.88 -7.50
CA GLN A 202 0.49 -19.50 -7.87
C GLN A 202 0.19 -18.59 -6.68
N ASP A 203 1.06 -17.64 -6.40
CA ASP A 203 0.87 -16.62 -5.39
C ASP A 203 -0.05 -15.52 -5.93
N ILE A 204 -1.17 -15.29 -5.26
CA ILE A 204 -2.20 -14.33 -5.69
C ILE A 204 -2.35 -13.27 -4.60
N LEU A 205 -2.18 -12.01 -4.99
CA LEU A 205 -2.46 -10.85 -4.17
C LEU A 205 -3.66 -10.10 -4.73
N ILE A 206 -4.76 -10.03 -3.97
CA ILE A 206 -5.88 -9.13 -4.24
C ILE A 206 -5.58 -7.80 -3.55
N ALA A 207 -5.81 -6.68 -4.23
CA ALA A 207 -5.59 -5.36 -3.65
C ALA A 207 -6.79 -4.44 -3.90
N SER A 208 -7.22 -3.76 -2.83
CA SER A 208 -8.26 -2.72 -2.86
C SER A 208 -7.97 -1.63 -1.84
N GLU A 209 -8.61 -0.47 -2.00
CA GLU A 209 -8.65 0.55 -0.96
C GLU A 209 -9.82 0.27 0.00
N GLY A 210 -9.71 0.69 1.26
CA GLY A 210 -10.82 0.65 2.20
C GLY A 210 -11.86 1.72 1.88
N VAL A 211 -11.37 2.95 1.67
CA VAL A 211 -12.14 4.11 1.19
C VAL A 211 -11.40 4.69 0.01
N PHE A 212 -12.10 4.87 -1.11
CA PHE A 212 -11.50 5.40 -2.34
C PHE A 212 -11.40 6.92 -2.33
N SER A 213 -10.25 7.42 -2.73
CA SER A 213 -9.86 8.83 -2.56
C SER A 213 -10.71 9.84 -3.34
N MET A 214 -11.23 9.46 -4.50
CA MET A 214 -11.91 10.41 -5.41
C MET A 214 -13.41 10.54 -5.11
N ASP A 215 -14.08 9.42 -4.89
CA ASP A 215 -15.53 9.39 -4.73
C ASP A 215 -15.95 9.17 -3.25
N GLY A 216 -15.00 8.75 -2.39
CA GLY A 216 -15.23 8.51 -0.97
C GLY A 216 -16.07 7.27 -0.69
N ASP A 217 -16.28 6.42 -1.68
CA ASP A 217 -17.01 5.18 -1.55
C ASP A 217 -16.16 4.09 -0.87
N VAL A 218 -16.82 3.15 -0.24
CA VAL A 218 -16.22 2.10 0.59
C VAL A 218 -16.23 0.78 -0.17
N ALA A 219 -15.11 0.06 -0.12
CA ALA A 219 -15.04 -1.26 -0.70
C ALA A 219 -15.83 -2.31 0.10
N PRO A 220 -16.40 -3.33 -0.54
CA PRO A 220 -17.04 -4.47 0.12
C PRO A 220 -15.99 -5.44 0.69
N CYS A 221 -15.18 -4.96 1.66
CA CYS A 221 -13.99 -5.65 2.15
C CYS A 221 -14.28 -7.03 2.77
N LYS A 222 -15.44 -7.23 3.42
CA LYS A 222 -15.83 -8.53 3.96
C LYS A 222 -15.98 -9.56 2.85
N ASP A 223 -16.73 -9.22 1.82
CA ASP A 223 -16.97 -10.11 0.69
C ASP A 223 -15.68 -10.34 -0.11
N MET A 224 -14.84 -9.33 -0.25
CA MET A 224 -13.51 -9.48 -0.88
C MET A 224 -12.61 -10.43 -0.09
N ALA A 225 -12.64 -10.38 1.24
CA ALA A 225 -11.88 -11.28 2.09
C ALA A 225 -12.39 -12.75 1.97
N GLU A 226 -13.71 -12.95 1.87
CA GLU A 226 -14.30 -14.27 1.62
C GLU A 226 -13.88 -14.82 0.25
N ILE A 227 -13.90 -13.98 -0.78
CA ILE A 227 -13.42 -14.34 -2.10
C ILE A 227 -11.93 -14.67 -2.06
N ALA A 228 -11.11 -13.88 -1.37
CA ALA A 228 -9.69 -14.14 -1.22
C ALA A 228 -9.43 -15.52 -0.59
N ALA A 229 -10.14 -15.85 0.49
CA ALA A 229 -10.05 -17.15 1.13
C ALA A 229 -10.46 -18.30 0.20
N LYS A 230 -11.55 -18.14 -0.56
CA LYS A 230 -12.04 -19.13 -1.54
C LYS A 230 -10.99 -19.46 -2.61
N TYR A 231 -10.21 -18.48 -3.05
CA TYR A 231 -9.18 -18.64 -4.08
C TYR A 231 -7.76 -18.83 -3.52
N ASN A 232 -7.64 -19.01 -2.20
CA ASN A 232 -6.34 -19.07 -1.50
C ASN A 232 -5.40 -17.93 -1.89
N ALA A 233 -5.94 -16.72 -1.94
CA ALA A 233 -5.24 -15.48 -2.25
C ALA A 233 -5.03 -14.65 -0.98
N TRP A 234 -3.97 -13.84 -0.93
CA TRP A 234 -3.84 -12.80 0.06
C TRP A 234 -4.67 -11.58 -0.33
N PHE A 235 -5.29 -10.95 0.67
CA PHE A 235 -5.97 -9.68 0.50
C PHE A 235 -5.18 -8.57 1.19
N MET A 236 -4.76 -7.59 0.41
CA MET A 236 -4.11 -6.37 0.85
C MET A 236 -5.12 -5.23 0.81
N LEU A 237 -5.25 -4.52 1.92
CA LEU A 237 -6.08 -3.34 2.08
C LEU A 237 -5.23 -2.10 2.22
N ASP A 238 -5.34 -1.18 1.26
CA ASP A 238 -4.84 0.19 1.38
C ASP A 238 -5.91 1.01 2.12
N ASP A 239 -5.65 1.29 3.38
CA ASP A 239 -6.58 2.01 4.25
C ASP A 239 -6.14 3.45 4.52
N ALA A 240 -5.43 4.05 3.58
CA ALA A 240 -4.90 5.41 3.70
C ALA A 240 -5.98 6.46 3.98
N HIS A 241 -7.21 6.24 3.57
CA HIS A 241 -8.36 7.13 3.78
C HIS A 241 -9.29 6.68 4.90
N GLY A 242 -9.23 5.43 5.35
CA GLY A 242 -9.99 4.92 6.49
C GLY A 242 -9.29 5.13 7.82
N MET A 243 -7.95 5.04 7.83
CA MET A 243 -7.14 5.22 9.04
C MET A 243 -7.36 6.61 9.66
N GLY A 244 -7.70 6.63 10.97
CA GLY A 244 -8.04 7.82 11.73
C GLY A 244 -9.51 8.23 11.60
N VAL A 245 -10.28 7.68 10.63
CA VAL A 245 -11.65 8.08 10.31
C VAL A 245 -12.68 7.01 10.65
N LEU A 246 -12.38 5.76 10.32
CA LEU A 246 -13.25 4.63 10.54
C LEU A 246 -12.81 3.81 11.77
N GLY A 247 -13.76 3.07 12.34
CA GLY A 247 -13.56 2.29 13.57
C GLY A 247 -13.75 3.13 14.82
N ASP A 248 -14.11 2.46 15.92
CA ASP A 248 -14.42 3.11 17.20
C ASP A 248 -13.18 3.79 17.82
N ASN A 249 -12.00 3.26 17.54
CA ASN A 249 -10.71 3.79 18.01
C ASN A 249 -9.89 4.44 16.88
N GLY A 250 -10.44 4.54 15.65
CA GLY A 250 -9.79 5.15 14.50
C GLY A 250 -8.77 4.28 13.80
N PHE A 251 -8.77 2.97 14.01
CA PHE A 251 -7.88 2.04 13.31
C PHE A 251 -8.40 1.59 11.95
N GLY A 252 -9.34 2.34 11.39
CA GLY A 252 -9.73 2.23 9.99
C GLY A 252 -10.71 1.11 9.68
N THR A 253 -10.71 0.71 8.42
CA THR A 253 -11.68 -0.23 7.84
C THR A 253 -11.63 -1.61 8.48
N VAL A 254 -10.43 -2.11 8.83
CA VAL A 254 -10.30 -3.43 9.46
C VAL A 254 -10.93 -3.47 10.86
N GLU A 255 -10.79 -2.40 11.63
CA GLU A 255 -11.47 -2.26 12.91
C GLU A 255 -12.99 -2.13 12.73
N ALA A 256 -13.43 -1.19 11.89
CA ALA A 256 -14.85 -0.92 11.65
C ALA A 256 -15.63 -2.16 11.19
N LEU A 257 -14.97 -3.06 10.45
CA LEU A 257 -15.58 -4.28 9.92
C LEU A 257 -15.21 -5.54 10.73
N ASN A 258 -14.40 -5.40 11.77
CA ASN A 258 -13.87 -6.49 12.59
C ASN A 258 -13.21 -7.60 11.74
N LEU A 259 -12.27 -7.20 10.88
CA LEU A 259 -11.54 -8.09 9.96
C LEU A 259 -10.25 -8.59 10.59
N SER A 260 -10.13 -9.91 10.73
CA SER A 260 -8.94 -10.56 11.29
C SER A 260 -7.72 -10.48 10.35
N GLN A 261 -6.54 -10.78 10.90
CA GLN A 261 -5.30 -10.88 10.10
C GLN A 261 -5.38 -11.96 9.02
N GLN A 262 -6.10 -13.06 9.27
CA GLN A 262 -6.29 -14.12 8.29
C GLN A 262 -7.18 -13.67 7.11
N GLN A 263 -8.15 -12.80 7.36
CA GLN A 263 -9.03 -12.24 6.33
C GLN A 263 -8.35 -11.13 5.52
N VAL A 264 -7.56 -10.30 6.20
CA VAL A 264 -6.77 -9.21 5.58
C VAL A 264 -5.33 -9.32 6.07
N PRO A 265 -4.51 -10.18 5.42
CA PRO A 265 -3.13 -10.42 5.82
C PRO A 265 -2.23 -9.20 5.79
N VAL A 266 -2.56 -8.21 4.96
CA VAL A 266 -1.77 -7.00 4.78
C VAL A 266 -2.64 -5.77 4.86
N VAL A 267 -2.32 -4.86 5.78
CA VAL A 267 -2.93 -3.52 5.87
C VAL A 267 -1.85 -2.48 5.64
N MET A 268 -2.10 -1.56 4.72
CA MET A 268 -1.31 -0.35 4.56
C MET A 268 -2.10 0.85 5.06
N GLY A 269 -1.45 1.74 5.80
CA GLY A 269 -2.02 3.01 6.23
C GLY A 269 -1.02 4.14 6.15
N THR A 270 -1.49 5.39 6.27
CA THR A 270 -0.64 6.57 6.22
C THR A 270 -0.94 7.53 7.37
N PHE A 271 0.10 8.19 7.85
CA PHE A 271 0.00 9.26 8.84
C PHE A 271 -0.20 10.65 8.21
N GLY A 272 -0.08 10.75 6.88
CA GLY A 272 -0.11 12.01 6.14
C GLY A 272 -1.50 12.56 5.83
N LYS A 273 -2.57 11.92 6.35
CA LYS A 273 -3.96 12.33 6.10
C LYS A 273 -4.67 12.65 7.42
N ALA A 274 -5.64 11.86 7.83
CA ALA A 274 -6.41 12.10 9.07
C ALA A 274 -5.54 12.20 10.33
N VAL A 275 -4.42 11.50 10.40
CA VAL A 275 -3.46 11.55 11.51
C VAL A 275 -2.65 12.87 11.53
N GLY A 276 -2.62 13.63 10.44
CA GLY A 276 -2.08 14.99 10.37
C GLY A 276 -0.57 15.12 10.42
N THR A 277 0.19 14.04 10.16
CA THR A 277 1.66 14.02 10.21
C THR A 277 2.27 13.56 8.88
N ALA A 278 3.28 12.73 8.89
CA ALA A 278 3.92 12.17 7.69
C ALA A 278 4.38 10.74 7.93
N GLY A 279 4.51 9.98 6.84
CA GLY A 279 4.89 8.58 6.88
C GLY A 279 3.74 7.64 6.60
N ALA A 280 4.03 6.35 6.64
CA ALA A 280 3.10 5.26 6.39
C ALA A 280 3.56 4.00 7.11
N PHE A 281 2.74 2.96 7.05
CA PHE A 281 3.08 1.65 7.60
C PHE A 281 2.51 0.52 6.75
N ILE A 282 3.13 -0.65 6.88
CA ILE A 282 2.54 -1.95 6.54
C ILE A 282 2.37 -2.70 7.85
N ALA A 283 1.20 -3.31 8.07
CA ALA A 283 0.93 -4.17 9.21
C ALA A 283 0.43 -5.55 8.74
N GLY A 284 0.87 -6.60 9.42
CA GLY A 284 0.55 -7.98 9.07
C GLY A 284 1.19 -8.99 10.00
N SER A 285 1.50 -10.18 9.47
CA SER A 285 2.20 -11.21 10.24
C SER A 285 3.64 -10.80 10.54
N GLN A 286 4.19 -11.32 11.65
CA GLN A 286 5.60 -11.13 11.98
C GLN A 286 6.51 -11.59 10.83
N THR A 287 6.19 -12.74 10.20
CA THR A 287 6.95 -13.25 9.05
C THR A 287 7.00 -12.28 7.87
N LEU A 288 5.88 -11.60 7.56
CA LEU A 288 5.85 -10.59 6.49
C LEU A 288 6.73 -9.40 6.83
N ILE A 289 6.72 -8.98 8.08
CA ILE A 289 7.47 -7.79 8.53
C ILE A 289 8.97 -8.09 8.65
N ASP A 290 9.34 -9.28 9.07
CA ASP A 290 10.74 -9.71 9.17
C ASP A 290 11.40 -9.89 7.79
N TYR A 291 10.63 -10.29 6.77
CA TYR A 291 11.10 -10.47 5.40
C TYR A 291 11.30 -9.14 4.68
#